data_7b30211151e12b1869fc2dcd0b490f46
#
_entry.id   7b30211151e12b1869fc2dcd0b490f46
#
_cell.length_a   1.000
_cell.length_b   1.000
_cell.length_c   1.000
_cell.angle_alpha   90.00
_cell.angle_beta   90.00
_cell.angle_gamma   90.00
#
_symmetry.space_group_name_H-M   'P 1'
#
loop_
_entity.id
_entity.type
_entity.pdbx_description
1 polymer ?
#
loop_
_entity_poly.entity_id
_entity_poly.type
_entity_poly.pdbx_seq_one_letter_code
_entity_poly.pdbx_strand_id
1 'polypeptide(L)'
;MRHSVNVAEYMFELVDNPDALNDLELVVLLYAALFHDIGMGVTQDEIDQIKTDSLSLGGRKYSRVLKKFENEHIALQECVRPVHALRSADRIRDLDQHLFLVPGTSTISFQEETAKICQAHNEDFLWIKMNLKSDVRKGRDCLNPQFIAMLLRIGDYLDTDEQRAPLYLYQYLHPKEYSDLEWRQHFCIENFDKIAKNRKTGLKEISFFGQSNDPSVH
;
A
#
# COMPACT_ATOMS: atom_id res chain seq x y z
N MET A 1 -11.87 0.02 3.38
CA MET A 1 -11.89 0.88 4.58
C MET A 1 -11.25 0.23 5.80
N ARG A 2 -11.56 -1.02 6.21
CA ARG A 2 -10.91 -1.68 7.36
C ARG A 2 -9.39 -1.78 7.18
N HIS A 3 -8.92 -2.23 6.03
CA HIS A 3 -7.50 -2.30 5.67
C HIS A 3 -6.75 -0.98 5.93
N SER A 4 -7.24 0.14 5.37
CA SER A 4 -6.59 1.45 5.56
C SER A 4 -6.52 1.89 7.03
N VAL A 5 -7.52 1.50 7.84
CA VAL A 5 -7.52 1.78 9.29
C VAL A 5 -6.45 0.93 9.99
N ASN A 6 -6.41 -0.37 9.71
CA ASN A 6 -5.39 -1.27 10.28
C ASN A 6 -3.98 -0.80 9.89
N VAL A 7 -3.78 -0.43 8.63
CA VAL A 7 -2.48 0.10 8.16
C VAL A 7 -2.10 1.36 8.93
N ALA A 8 -3.04 2.30 9.14
CA ALA A 8 -2.78 3.50 9.93
C ALA A 8 -2.41 3.16 11.38
N GLU A 9 -3.12 2.23 12.00
CA GLU A 9 -2.83 1.76 13.36
C GLU A 9 -1.42 1.15 13.45
N TYR A 10 -1.06 0.25 12.52
CA TYR A 10 0.28 -0.33 12.49
C TYR A 10 1.37 0.72 12.24
N MET A 11 1.14 1.66 11.29
CA MET A 11 2.08 2.77 11.06
C MET A 11 2.34 3.55 12.35
N PHE A 12 1.28 3.86 13.10
CA PHE A 12 1.37 4.59 14.35
C PHE A 12 2.07 3.78 15.45
N GLU A 13 1.75 2.49 15.59
CA GLU A 13 2.39 1.59 16.54
C GLU A 13 3.89 1.38 16.25
N LEU A 14 4.30 1.47 14.99
CA LEU A 14 5.72 1.36 14.59
C LEU A 14 6.55 2.58 15.02
N VAL A 15 5.94 3.72 15.26
CA VAL A 15 6.65 4.93 15.73
C VAL A 15 7.03 4.78 17.18
N ASP A 16 8.34 4.85 17.49
CA ASP A 16 8.86 4.65 18.86
C ASP A 16 8.37 5.72 19.83
N ASN A 17 8.32 6.96 19.38
CA ASN A 17 7.83 8.10 20.14
C ASN A 17 6.87 8.91 19.26
N PRO A 18 5.56 8.67 19.35
CA PRO A 18 4.56 9.40 18.58
C PRO A 18 4.61 10.92 18.77
N ASP A 19 5.02 11.39 19.95
CA ASP A 19 5.16 12.83 20.23
C ASP A 19 6.31 13.49 19.46
N ALA A 20 7.17 12.69 18.82
CA ALA A 20 8.22 13.20 17.93
C ALA A 20 7.70 13.56 16.52
N LEU A 21 6.52 13.09 16.14
CA LEU A 21 5.86 13.49 14.88
C LEU A 21 5.18 14.84 15.06
N ASN A 22 5.40 15.73 14.14
CA ASN A 22 4.63 16.98 14.07
C ASN A 22 3.26 16.76 13.42
N ASP A 23 2.37 17.76 13.54
CA ASP A 23 1.00 17.67 13.03
C ASP A 23 0.93 17.36 11.53
N LEU A 24 1.86 17.92 10.74
CA LEU A 24 1.92 17.65 9.30
C LEU A 24 2.30 16.20 9.02
N GLU A 25 3.27 15.64 9.74
CA GLU A 25 3.68 14.23 9.58
C GLU A 25 2.55 13.28 9.96
N LEU A 26 1.78 13.58 11.02
CA LEU A 26 0.59 12.83 11.39
C LEU A 26 -0.49 12.87 10.30
N VAL A 27 -0.76 14.05 9.75
CA VAL A 27 -1.73 14.21 8.67
C VAL A 27 -1.27 13.42 7.43
N VAL A 28 -0.01 13.54 7.02
CA VAL A 28 0.52 12.82 5.86
C VAL A 28 0.51 11.30 6.07
N LEU A 29 0.82 10.83 7.28
CA LEU A 29 0.73 9.41 7.65
C LEU A 29 -0.70 8.88 7.45
N LEU A 30 -1.70 9.59 7.97
CA LEU A 30 -3.10 9.21 7.83
C LEU A 30 -3.57 9.23 6.37
N TYR A 31 -3.18 10.25 5.60
CA TYR A 31 -3.49 10.34 4.17
C TYR A 31 -2.82 9.22 3.38
N ALA A 32 -1.56 8.90 3.69
CA ALA A 32 -0.85 7.80 3.06
C ALA A 32 -1.56 6.45 3.31
N ALA A 33 -1.94 6.16 4.55
CA ALA A 33 -2.69 4.97 4.90
C ALA A 33 -4.07 4.90 4.22
N LEU A 34 -4.75 6.06 4.07
CA LEU A 34 -6.06 6.12 3.44
C LEU A 34 -6.00 5.92 1.92
N PHE A 35 -5.00 6.49 1.26
CA PHE A 35 -4.96 6.61 -0.20
C PHE A 35 -4.00 5.66 -0.90
N HIS A 36 -3.15 4.89 -0.17
CA HIS A 36 -2.13 4.05 -0.83
C HIS A 36 -2.71 3.09 -1.87
N ASP A 37 -3.90 2.56 -1.64
CA ASP A 37 -4.58 1.58 -2.48
C ASP A 37 -5.72 2.16 -3.36
N ILE A 38 -5.90 3.49 -3.39
CA ILE A 38 -6.98 4.11 -4.18
C ILE A 38 -6.87 3.78 -5.69
N GLY A 39 -5.66 3.47 -6.16
CA GLY A 39 -5.37 3.03 -7.52
C GLY A 39 -5.86 1.63 -7.86
N MET A 40 -6.25 0.80 -6.88
CA MET A 40 -6.92 -0.48 -7.10
C MET A 40 -8.33 -0.30 -7.67
N GLY A 41 -8.99 0.81 -7.36
CA GLY A 41 -10.30 1.12 -7.91
C GLY A 41 -10.23 1.36 -9.43
N VAL A 42 -11.24 0.92 -10.16
CA VAL A 42 -11.43 1.19 -11.58
C VAL A 42 -12.84 1.69 -11.85
N THR A 43 -12.97 2.67 -12.72
CA THR A 43 -14.27 3.12 -13.20
C THR A 43 -14.82 2.16 -14.26
N GLN A 44 -16.11 2.24 -14.56
CA GLN A 44 -16.69 1.42 -15.63
C GLN A 44 -16.04 1.72 -16.99
N ASP A 45 -15.77 2.98 -17.28
CA ASP A 45 -15.11 3.39 -18.51
C ASP A 45 -13.69 2.82 -18.62
N GLU A 46 -12.93 2.81 -17.50
CA GLU A 46 -11.61 2.17 -17.46
C GLU A 46 -11.71 0.65 -17.68
N ILE A 47 -12.71 -0.01 -17.09
CA ILE A 47 -12.95 -1.45 -17.28
C ILE A 47 -13.18 -1.74 -18.75
N ASP A 48 -14.04 -0.97 -19.42
CA ASP A 48 -14.38 -1.16 -20.83
C ASP A 48 -13.15 -0.91 -21.74
N GLN A 49 -12.35 0.11 -21.42
CA GLN A 49 -11.10 0.38 -22.13
C GLN A 49 -10.04 -0.70 -21.90
N ILE A 50 -9.92 -1.22 -20.69
CA ILE A 50 -9.00 -2.33 -20.38
C ILE A 50 -9.44 -3.58 -21.14
N LYS A 51 -10.73 -3.95 -21.08
CA LYS A 51 -11.28 -5.15 -21.73
C LYS A 51 -11.14 -5.12 -23.25
N THR A 52 -11.15 -3.95 -23.86
CA THR A 52 -10.94 -3.77 -25.31
C THR A 52 -9.47 -3.58 -25.72
N ASP A 53 -8.53 -3.68 -24.77
CA ASP A 53 -7.10 -3.38 -24.97
C ASP A 53 -6.81 -1.94 -25.46
N SER A 54 -7.77 -1.03 -25.38
CA SER A 54 -7.58 0.40 -25.70
C SER A 54 -6.82 1.13 -24.59
N LEU A 55 -6.94 0.67 -23.34
CA LEU A 55 -6.12 1.07 -22.22
C LEU A 55 -5.23 -0.09 -21.77
N SER A 56 -3.92 0.10 -21.86
CA SER A 56 -2.93 -0.88 -21.40
C SER A 56 -2.24 -0.39 -20.12
N LEU A 57 -2.45 -1.06 -19.02
CA LEU A 57 -1.85 -0.73 -17.74
C LEU A 57 -0.49 -1.44 -17.58
N GLY A 58 0.58 -0.66 -17.39
CA GLY A 58 1.93 -1.19 -17.29
C GLY A 58 2.36 -2.03 -18.50
N GLY A 59 1.85 -1.72 -19.71
CA GLY A 59 2.12 -2.47 -20.93
C GLY A 59 1.41 -3.82 -21.05
N ARG A 60 0.52 -4.16 -20.10
CA ARG A 60 -0.24 -5.41 -20.10
C ARG A 60 -1.50 -5.30 -20.93
N LYS A 61 -1.70 -6.25 -21.83
CA LYS A 61 -2.92 -6.37 -22.62
C LYS A 61 -3.89 -7.34 -21.96
N TYR A 62 -5.12 -6.89 -21.72
CA TYR A 62 -6.17 -7.69 -21.10
C TYR A 62 -6.44 -8.98 -21.85
N SER A 63 -6.50 -8.94 -23.17
CA SER A 63 -6.71 -10.13 -24.01
C SER A 63 -5.67 -11.23 -23.78
N ARG A 64 -4.39 -10.86 -23.53
CA ARG A 64 -3.34 -11.82 -23.19
C ARG A 64 -3.48 -12.36 -21.78
N VAL A 65 -3.82 -11.48 -20.83
CA VAL A 65 -4.00 -11.86 -19.42
C VAL A 65 -5.23 -12.77 -19.29
N LEU A 66 -6.34 -12.43 -19.97
CA LEU A 66 -7.54 -13.27 -19.99
C LEU A 66 -7.27 -14.67 -20.58
N LYS A 67 -6.52 -14.76 -21.68
CA LYS A 67 -6.12 -16.04 -22.25
C LYS A 67 -5.32 -16.92 -21.27
N LYS A 68 -4.53 -16.27 -20.39
CA LYS A 68 -3.69 -16.96 -19.41
C LYS A 68 -4.50 -17.45 -18.20
N PHE A 69 -5.38 -16.61 -17.69
CA PHE A 69 -6.11 -16.90 -16.44
C PHE A 69 -7.51 -17.48 -16.66
N GLU A 70 -8.06 -17.37 -17.87
CA GLU A 70 -9.38 -17.90 -18.25
C GLU A 70 -10.55 -17.42 -17.36
N ASN A 71 -10.33 -16.29 -16.67
CA ASN A 71 -11.29 -15.68 -15.75
C ASN A 71 -11.22 -14.16 -15.89
N GLU A 72 -12.34 -13.53 -16.27
CA GLU A 72 -12.40 -12.08 -16.52
C GLU A 72 -12.06 -11.23 -15.28
N HIS A 73 -12.55 -11.65 -14.12
CA HIS A 73 -12.32 -10.91 -12.89
C HIS A 73 -10.85 -10.96 -12.48
N ILE A 74 -10.23 -12.14 -12.51
CA ILE A 74 -8.81 -12.30 -12.25
C ILE A 74 -7.98 -11.54 -13.29
N ALA A 75 -8.34 -11.64 -14.57
CA ALA A 75 -7.62 -10.94 -15.63
C ALA A 75 -7.64 -9.41 -15.43
N LEU A 76 -8.77 -8.85 -15.01
CA LEU A 76 -8.86 -7.43 -14.69
C LEU A 76 -7.98 -7.06 -13.49
N GLN A 77 -8.04 -7.83 -12.41
CA GLN A 77 -7.18 -7.62 -11.25
C GLN A 77 -5.69 -7.69 -11.59
N GLU A 78 -5.28 -8.68 -12.39
CA GLU A 78 -3.88 -8.85 -12.83
C GLU A 78 -3.41 -7.74 -13.78
N CYS A 79 -4.32 -7.02 -14.43
CA CYS A 79 -3.96 -5.81 -15.16
C CYS A 79 -3.73 -4.62 -14.22
N VAL A 80 -4.53 -4.48 -13.17
CA VAL A 80 -4.54 -3.31 -12.26
C VAL A 80 -3.49 -3.44 -11.16
N ARG A 81 -3.46 -4.59 -10.47
CA ARG A 81 -2.64 -4.82 -9.27
C ARG A 81 -1.16 -4.44 -9.42
N PRO A 82 -0.44 -4.82 -10.49
CA PRO A 82 0.99 -4.50 -10.60
C PRO A 82 1.32 -3.02 -10.73
N VAL A 83 0.34 -2.20 -11.03
CA VAL A 83 0.52 -0.75 -11.25
C VAL A 83 -0.32 0.10 -10.29
N HIS A 84 -1.00 -0.52 -9.33
CA HIS A 84 -1.93 0.18 -8.45
C HIS A 84 -1.26 1.31 -7.65
N ALA A 85 -0.04 1.12 -7.18
CA ALA A 85 0.68 2.14 -6.42
C ALA A 85 0.97 3.40 -7.25
N LEU A 86 1.42 3.23 -8.49
CA LEU A 86 1.59 4.34 -9.43
C LEU A 86 0.24 5.01 -9.73
N ARG A 87 -0.81 4.23 -9.97
CA ARG A 87 -2.17 4.75 -10.17
C ARG A 87 -2.69 5.49 -8.95
N SER A 88 -2.35 5.03 -7.74
CA SER A 88 -2.70 5.75 -6.51
C SER A 88 -2.06 7.13 -6.48
N ALA A 89 -0.79 7.22 -6.83
CA ALA A 89 -0.09 8.51 -6.92
C ALA A 89 -0.73 9.44 -7.95
N ASP A 90 -1.08 8.93 -9.13
CA ASP A 90 -1.71 9.73 -10.19
C ASP A 90 -3.10 10.20 -9.75
N ARG A 91 -3.91 9.33 -9.16
CA ARG A 91 -5.22 9.72 -8.61
C ARG A 91 -5.13 10.75 -7.50
N ILE A 92 -4.12 10.66 -6.62
CA ILE A 92 -3.90 11.68 -5.58
C ILE A 92 -3.58 13.03 -6.22
N ARG A 93 -2.78 13.08 -7.29
CA ARG A 93 -2.46 14.31 -8.03
C ARG A 93 -3.68 14.94 -8.68
N ASP A 94 -4.65 14.11 -9.10
CA ASP A 94 -5.91 14.54 -9.73
C ASP A 94 -6.96 15.02 -8.72
N LEU A 95 -6.78 14.76 -7.41
CA LEU A 95 -7.67 15.26 -6.37
C LEU A 95 -7.52 16.77 -6.18
N ASP A 96 -8.56 17.39 -5.62
CA ASP A 96 -8.54 18.81 -5.28
C ASP A 96 -7.36 19.11 -4.33
N GLN A 97 -6.46 19.99 -4.78
CA GLN A 97 -5.29 20.41 -4.01
C GLN A 97 -5.64 20.99 -2.63
N HIS A 98 -6.85 21.55 -2.47
CA HIS A 98 -7.30 22.09 -1.19
C HIS A 98 -7.38 21.04 -0.09
N LEU A 99 -7.55 19.75 -0.44
CA LEU A 99 -7.52 18.64 0.51
C LEU A 99 -6.13 18.41 1.11
N PHE A 100 -5.08 18.92 0.48
CA PHE A 100 -3.68 18.66 0.83
C PHE A 100 -2.93 19.94 1.27
N LEU A 101 -3.66 20.97 1.70
CA LEU A 101 -3.00 22.17 2.22
C LEU A 101 -2.47 21.95 3.63
N VAL A 102 -1.26 22.45 3.86
CA VAL A 102 -0.68 22.46 5.21
C VAL A 102 -1.57 23.28 6.14
N PRO A 103 -1.95 22.76 7.32
CA PRO A 103 -2.81 23.47 8.25
C PRO A 103 -2.33 24.91 8.53
N GLY A 104 -3.25 25.86 8.45
CA GLY A 104 -2.94 27.28 8.64
C GLY A 104 -2.28 27.97 7.44
N THR A 105 -2.20 27.31 6.28
CA THR A 105 -1.72 27.92 5.03
C THR A 105 -2.79 27.84 3.94
N SER A 106 -2.68 28.71 2.91
CA SER A 106 -3.58 28.71 1.75
C SER A 106 -2.90 28.29 0.45
N THR A 107 -1.59 28.07 0.46
CA THR A 107 -0.79 27.86 -0.77
C THR A 107 0.22 26.74 -0.66
N ILE A 108 0.54 26.26 0.54
CA ILE A 108 1.54 25.22 0.74
C ILE A 108 0.83 23.85 0.77
N SER A 109 1.10 23.01 -0.22
CA SER A 109 0.51 21.69 -0.35
C SER A 109 1.52 20.59 -0.06
N PHE A 110 1.03 19.46 0.49
CA PHE A 110 1.78 18.20 0.68
C PHE A 110 1.29 17.09 -0.25
N GLN A 111 0.49 17.43 -1.27
CA GLN A 111 -0.12 16.45 -2.21
C GLN A 111 0.92 15.60 -2.93
N GLU A 112 1.97 16.21 -3.47
CA GLU A 112 3.01 15.49 -4.22
C GLU A 112 3.81 14.55 -3.30
N GLU A 113 4.08 14.95 -2.06
CA GLU A 113 4.74 14.08 -1.09
C GLU A 113 3.85 12.88 -0.76
N THR A 114 2.54 13.09 -0.53
CA THR A 114 1.58 12.00 -0.29
C THR A 114 1.50 11.07 -1.49
N ALA A 115 1.42 11.60 -2.71
CA ALA A 115 1.40 10.81 -3.94
C ALA A 115 2.64 9.92 -4.05
N LYS A 116 3.83 10.47 -3.84
CA LYS A 116 5.09 9.70 -3.87
C LYS A 116 5.20 8.67 -2.74
N ILE A 117 4.72 9.00 -1.54
CA ILE A 117 4.68 8.05 -0.42
C ILE A 117 3.77 6.88 -0.78
N CYS A 118 2.58 7.15 -1.33
CA CYS A 118 1.68 6.10 -1.77
C CYS A 118 2.27 5.27 -2.92
N GLN A 119 2.99 5.87 -3.88
CA GLN A 119 3.70 5.09 -4.88
C GLN A 119 4.75 4.18 -4.26
N ALA A 120 5.48 4.68 -3.26
CA ALA A 120 6.62 4.01 -2.65
C ALA A 120 6.27 2.67 -1.96
N HIS A 121 5.01 2.42 -1.59
CA HIS A 121 4.66 1.18 -0.88
C HIS A 121 4.90 -0.09 -1.72
N ASN A 122 4.89 0.03 -3.05
CA ASN A 122 5.17 -1.08 -3.98
C ASN A 122 6.55 -0.98 -4.67
N GLU A 123 7.37 0.00 -4.29
CA GLU A 123 8.70 0.20 -4.84
C GLU A 123 9.78 -0.39 -3.92
N ASP A 124 10.99 -0.60 -4.44
CA ASP A 124 12.10 -1.06 -3.62
C ASP A 124 12.72 0.05 -2.74
N PHE A 125 13.56 -0.36 -1.79
CA PHE A 125 14.23 0.58 -0.88
C PHE A 125 15.12 1.60 -1.61
N LEU A 126 15.75 1.19 -2.71
CA LEU A 126 16.62 2.08 -3.49
C LEU A 126 15.79 3.19 -4.16
N TRP A 127 14.62 2.83 -4.69
CA TRP A 127 13.69 3.80 -5.25
C TRP A 127 13.26 4.84 -4.20
N ILE A 128 12.89 4.39 -2.99
CA ILE A 128 12.52 5.28 -1.88
C ILE A 128 13.64 6.26 -1.59
N LYS A 129 14.87 5.76 -1.46
CA LYS A 129 16.03 6.59 -1.16
C LYS A 129 16.36 7.62 -2.25
N MET A 130 16.12 7.28 -3.50
CA MET A 130 16.41 8.15 -4.64
C MET A 130 15.31 9.17 -4.93
N ASN A 131 14.04 8.82 -4.69
CA ASN A 131 12.89 9.62 -5.11
C ASN A 131 12.21 10.39 -3.96
N LEU A 132 12.44 10.00 -2.72
CA LEU A 132 11.94 10.68 -1.53
C LEU A 132 13.09 11.33 -0.77
N LYS A 133 12.83 12.50 -0.20
CA LYS A 133 13.77 13.19 0.70
C LYS A 133 13.49 12.80 2.14
N SER A 134 14.52 12.82 2.98
CA SER A 134 14.37 12.62 4.43
C SER A 134 13.97 13.89 5.18
N ASP A 135 14.02 15.04 4.50
CA ASP A 135 13.68 16.35 5.09
C ASP A 135 13.12 17.26 3.98
N VAL A 136 11.82 17.57 4.10
CA VAL A 136 11.10 18.47 3.20
C VAL A 136 10.42 19.55 4.03
N ARG A 137 10.86 20.79 3.86
CA ARG A 137 10.24 21.92 4.56
C ARG A 137 8.93 22.33 3.91
N LYS A 138 7.87 22.39 4.71
CA LYS A 138 6.51 22.82 4.33
C LYS A 138 6.04 23.90 5.31
N GLY A 139 6.29 25.15 4.98
CA GLY A 139 5.99 26.26 5.88
C GLY A 139 6.87 26.25 7.12
N ARG A 140 6.28 26.06 8.29
CA ARG A 140 6.99 25.97 9.59
C ARG A 140 7.42 24.57 9.93
N ASP A 141 6.79 23.56 9.31
CA ASP A 141 7.00 22.14 9.63
C ASP A 141 8.01 21.51 8.68
N CYS A 142 8.66 20.46 9.16
CA CYS A 142 9.46 19.54 8.37
C CYS A 142 8.69 18.23 8.21
N LEU A 143 8.77 17.65 7.04
CA LEU A 143 8.19 16.34 6.71
C LEU A 143 9.31 15.38 6.33
N ASN A 144 9.28 14.17 6.85
CA ASN A 144 10.17 13.10 6.43
C ASN A 144 9.42 12.06 5.56
N PRO A 145 9.30 12.28 4.23
CA PRO A 145 8.60 11.36 3.34
C PRO A 145 9.21 9.96 3.30
N GLN A 146 10.54 9.82 3.41
CA GLN A 146 11.19 8.50 3.45
C GLN A 146 10.72 7.69 4.65
N PHE A 147 10.67 8.32 5.82
CA PHE A 147 10.25 7.66 7.05
C PHE A 147 8.79 7.20 6.95
N ILE A 148 7.87 8.10 6.50
CA ILE A 148 6.46 7.74 6.37
C ILE A 148 6.25 6.65 5.31
N ALA A 149 6.99 6.68 4.19
CA ALA A 149 6.93 5.64 3.18
C ALA A 149 7.37 4.26 3.72
N MET A 150 8.39 4.24 4.58
CA MET A 150 8.82 3.00 5.24
C MET A 150 7.78 2.49 6.23
N LEU A 151 7.17 3.40 7.02
CA LEU A 151 6.07 3.05 7.92
C LEU A 151 4.88 2.47 7.14
N LEU A 152 4.49 3.13 6.04
CA LEU A 152 3.40 2.67 5.19
C LEU A 152 3.67 1.27 4.66
N ARG A 153 4.85 1.04 4.09
CA ARG A 153 5.23 -0.26 3.53
C ARG A 153 5.19 -1.37 4.58
N ILE A 154 5.71 -1.11 5.78
CA ILE A 154 5.70 -2.09 6.86
C ILE A 154 4.26 -2.28 7.39
N GLY A 155 3.52 -1.20 7.60
CA GLY A 155 2.14 -1.24 8.10
C GLY A 155 1.19 -1.98 7.14
N ASP A 156 1.33 -1.76 5.83
CA ASP A 156 0.59 -2.48 4.81
C ASP A 156 0.92 -3.98 4.82
N TYR A 157 2.20 -4.32 4.93
CA TYR A 157 2.64 -5.71 5.02
C TYR A 157 2.16 -6.41 6.30
N LEU A 158 2.03 -5.69 7.41
CA LEU A 158 1.53 -6.22 8.68
C LEU A 158 0.03 -6.53 8.65
N ASP A 159 -0.75 -5.87 7.81
CA ASP A 159 -2.18 -6.16 7.65
C ASP A 159 -2.42 -7.44 6.81
N THR A 160 -1.62 -8.47 7.09
CA THR A 160 -1.71 -9.78 6.46
C THR A 160 -2.39 -10.75 7.41
N ASP A 161 -3.69 -10.98 7.24
CA ASP A 161 -4.44 -11.97 8.02
C ASP A 161 -5.39 -12.78 7.11
N GLU A 162 -5.88 -13.92 7.63
CA GLU A 162 -6.80 -14.80 6.91
C GLU A 162 -8.14 -14.13 6.55
N GLN A 163 -8.54 -13.07 7.24
CA GLN A 163 -9.79 -12.35 6.97
C GLN A 163 -9.70 -11.52 5.69
N ARG A 164 -8.48 -11.12 5.27
CA ARG A 164 -8.25 -10.46 3.98
C ARG A 164 -8.36 -11.41 2.79
N ALA A 165 -8.05 -12.67 3.00
CA ALA A 165 -8.07 -13.70 1.97
C ALA A 165 -8.90 -14.92 2.42
N PRO A 166 -10.24 -14.81 2.53
CA PRO A 166 -11.07 -15.92 3.00
C PRO A 166 -10.88 -17.17 2.16
N LEU A 167 -10.59 -18.31 2.80
CA LEU A 167 -10.27 -19.57 2.13
C LEU A 167 -11.35 -20.01 1.13
N TYR A 168 -12.62 -19.75 1.42
CA TYR A 168 -13.71 -20.11 0.51
C TYR A 168 -13.65 -19.31 -0.81
N LEU A 169 -13.24 -18.03 -0.75
CA LEU A 169 -13.02 -17.21 -1.95
C LEU A 169 -11.81 -17.69 -2.73
N TYR A 170 -10.72 -18.03 -2.05
CA TYR A 170 -9.56 -18.65 -2.70
C TYR A 170 -9.93 -19.92 -3.46
N GLN A 171 -10.70 -20.80 -2.80
CA GLN A 171 -11.20 -22.05 -3.42
C GLN A 171 -12.16 -21.79 -4.58
N TYR A 172 -12.92 -20.71 -4.55
CA TYR A 172 -13.85 -20.33 -5.63
C TYR A 172 -13.12 -19.68 -6.81
N LEU A 173 -12.19 -18.78 -6.53
CA LEU A 173 -11.49 -17.99 -7.56
C LEU A 173 -10.36 -18.76 -8.24
N HIS A 174 -9.77 -19.79 -7.57
CA HIS A 174 -8.61 -20.54 -8.05
C HIS A 174 -7.50 -19.63 -8.59
N PRO A 175 -6.99 -18.66 -7.79
CA PRO A 175 -5.94 -17.77 -8.25
C PRO A 175 -4.71 -18.56 -8.71
N LYS A 176 -3.92 -18.00 -9.63
CA LYS A 176 -2.74 -18.64 -10.18
C LYS A 176 -1.53 -17.73 -10.05
N GLU A 177 -0.33 -18.32 -10.07
CA GLU A 177 0.95 -17.60 -10.09
C GLU A 177 1.10 -16.60 -8.93
N TYR A 178 1.39 -15.32 -9.24
CA TYR A 178 1.64 -14.30 -8.24
C TYR A 178 0.44 -14.11 -7.30
N SER A 179 -0.77 -14.06 -7.83
CA SER A 179 -1.98 -13.96 -7.01
C SER A 179 -2.19 -15.18 -6.12
N ASP A 180 -1.85 -16.39 -6.59
CA ASP A 180 -1.90 -17.61 -5.76
C ASP A 180 -0.90 -17.52 -4.59
N LEU A 181 0.31 -17.04 -4.85
CA LEU A 181 1.33 -16.85 -3.82
C LEU A 181 0.87 -15.83 -2.76
N GLU A 182 0.37 -14.68 -3.19
CA GLU A 182 -0.17 -13.63 -2.32
C GLU A 182 -1.30 -14.17 -1.42
N TRP A 183 -2.27 -14.88 -2.00
CA TRP A 183 -3.35 -15.47 -1.22
C TRP A 183 -2.85 -16.51 -0.22
N ARG A 184 -1.89 -17.35 -0.61
CA ARG A 184 -1.34 -18.38 0.27
C ARG A 184 -0.54 -17.82 1.42
N GLN A 185 0.15 -16.70 1.25
CA GLN A 185 0.83 -16.00 2.34
C GLN A 185 -0.13 -15.65 3.48
N HIS A 186 -1.35 -15.16 3.16
CA HIS A 186 -2.36 -14.88 4.18
C HIS A 186 -2.80 -16.12 4.98
N PHE A 187 -2.83 -17.30 4.37
CA PHE A 187 -3.19 -18.54 5.08
C PHE A 187 -2.05 -19.10 5.93
N CYS A 188 -0.82 -18.77 5.61
CA CYS A 188 0.34 -19.28 6.32
C CYS A 188 0.62 -18.50 7.61
N ILE A 189 0.12 -17.27 7.70
CA ILE A 189 0.25 -16.42 8.89
C ILE A 189 -1.02 -16.61 9.74
N GLU A 190 -0.92 -17.40 10.80
CA GLU A 190 -2.03 -17.65 11.72
C GLU A 190 -2.26 -16.45 12.64
N ASN A 191 -1.19 -15.81 13.07
CA ASN A 191 -1.23 -14.65 13.96
C ASN A 191 0.13 -13.95 13.96
N PHE A 192 0.15 -12.69 14.36
CA PHE A 192 1.38 -12.03 14.79
C PHE A 192 1.16 -11.37 16.16
N ASP A 193 2.20 -11.39 16.98
CA ASP A 193 2.15 -10.68 18.26
C ASP A 193 2.14 -9.18 18.02
N LYS A 194 1.51 -8.47 18.95
CA LYS A 194 1.57 -7.01 18.97
C LYS A 194 3.03 -6.55 18.89
N ILE A 195 3.24 -5.45 18.18
CA ILE A 195 4.53 -4.77 18.18
C ILE A 195 4.95 -4.49 19.62
N ALA A 196 6.00 -5.15 20.08
CA ALA A 196 6.47 -5.07 21.45
C ALA A 196 7.90 -4.55 21.52
N LYS A 197 8.22 -3.78 22.56
CA LYS A 197 9.58 -3.33 22.79
C LYS A 197 10.38 -4.41 23.50
N ASN A 198 11.44 -4.92 22.85
CA ASN A 198 12.36 -5.85 23.48
C ASN A 198 13.08 -5.15 24.64
N ARG A 199 12.94 -5.70 25.85
CA ARG A 199 13.51 -5.11 27.07
C ARG A 199 15.04 -5.10 27.10
N LYS A 200 15.70 -5.98 26.33
CA LYS A 200 17.17 -6.09 26.31
C LYS A 200 17.78 -5.16 25.26
N THR A 201 17.18 -5.09 24.05
CA THR A 201 17.70 -4.32 22.93
C THR A 201 17.12 -2.91 22.85
N GLY A 202 15.96 -2.68 23.46
CA GLY A 202 15.19 -1.45 23.33
C GLY A 202 14.50 -1.27 21.97
N LEU A 203 14.67 -2.22 21.05
CA LEU A 203 14.08 -2.19 19.71
C LEU A 203 12.65 -2.74 19.73
N LYS A 204 11.83 -2.28 18.79
CA LYS A 204 10.53 -2.88 18.53
C LYS A 204 10.72 -4.19 17.76
N GLU A 205 10.01 -5.20 18.19
CA GLU A 205 10.02 -6.54 17.60
C GLU A 205 8.60 -6.92 17.21
N ILE A 206 8.48 -7.63 16.10
CA ILE A 206 7.24 -8.20 15.60
C ILE A 206 7.50 -9.70 15.45
N SER A 207 6.68 -10.52 16.10
CA SER A 207 6.77 -11.98 15.99
C SER A 207 5.62 -12.49 15.16
N PHE A 208 5.95 -13.16 14.05
CA PHE A 208 4.97 -13.84 13.21
C PHE A 208 4.90 -15.31 13.58
N PHE A 209 3.67 -15.83 13.71
CA PHE A 209 3.41 -17.23 13.92
C PHE A 209 2.67 -17.78 12.71
N GLY A 210 3.17 -18.85 12.16
CA GLY A 210 2.54 -19.46 11.00
C GLY A 210 3.21 -20.76 10.59
N GLN A 211 2.56 -21.49 9.72
CA GLN A 211 3.06 -22.73 9.12
C GLN A 211 2.92 -22.66 7.61
N SER A 212 3.98 -23.01 6.91
CA SER A 212 3.92 -23.26 5.47
C SER A 212 4.65 -24.55 5.12
N ASN A 213 3.98 -25.40 4.37
CA ASN A 213 4.58 -26.59 3.75
C ASN A 213 5.16 -26.26 2.36
N ASP A 214 5.04 -25.02 1.92
CA ASP A 214 5.47 -24.57 0.60
C ASP A 214 6.68 -23.63 0.73
N PRO A 215 7.87 -24.04 0.23
CA PRO A 215 9.07 -23.22 0.32
C PRO A 215 8.97 -21.86 -0.40
N SER A 216 8.02 -21.71 -1.33
CA SER A 216 7.82 -20.45 -2.07
C SER A 216 7.04 -19.39 -1.30
N VAL A 217 6.53 -19.73 -0.11
CA VAL A 217 5.74 -18.87 0.77
C VAL A 217 6.54 -18.36 1.97
N HIS A 218 7.86 -18.49 1.94
CA HIS A 218 8.77 -18.01 2.99
C HIS A 218 9.39 -16.67 2.66
#